data_02acb93f9c807db81412f68c4178e945
#
_entry.id   02acb93f9c807db81412f68c4178e945
#
_cell.length_a   1.000
_cell.length_b   1.000
_cell.length_c   1.000
_cell.angle_alpha   90.00
_cell.angle_beta   90.00
_cell.angle_gamma   90.00
#
_symmetry.space_group_name_H-M   'P 1'
#
loop_
_entity.id
_entity.type
_entity.pdbx_description
1 polymer ?
#
loop_
_entity_poly.entity_id
_entity_poly.type
_entity_poly.pdbx_seq_one_letter_code
_entity_poly.pdbx_strand_id
1 'polypeptide(L)'
;MLATYPAEYARVLALMDQYGLDALECERGMFAVDHCEVGSWLVEQWGFPVEFREITGRHHVQPSEERFDKMAVVRLGCRLADALGFQVAGRSASRSFGEIKTSLPGWLGDRLLPEEELSFSVAGKINALECSLLS
;
A
#
# COMPACT_ATOMS: atom_id res chain seq x y z
N MET A 1 11.81 5.33 -5.93
CA MET A 1 12.59 4.12 -6.31
C MET A 1 12.19 3.60 -7.69
N LEU A 2 10.95 3.18 -7.92
CA LEU A 2 10.50 2.66 -9.23
C LEU A 2 10.77 3.61 -10.41
N ALA A 3 10.45 4.89 -10.26
CA ALA A 3 10.65 5.87 -11.33
C ALA A 3 12.14 6.22 -11.59
N THR A 4 12.99 6.08 -10.59
CA THR A 4 14.42 6.46 -10.67
C THR A 4 15.31 5.28 -11.09
N TYR A 5 14.96 4.07 -10.64
CA TYR A 5 15.72 2.83 -10.86
C TYR A 5 14.79 1.70 -11.33
N PRO A 6 14.16 1.84 -12.51
CA PRO A 6 13.12 0.90 -12.95
C PRO A 6 13.66 -0.53 -13.18
N ALA A 7 14.88 -0.69 -13.66
CA ALA A 7 15.47 -2.00 -13.92
C ALA A 7 15.83 -2.74 -12.62
N GLU A 8 16.37 -2.03 -11.64
CA GLU A 8 16.68 -2.57 -10.32
C GLU A 8 15.39 -2.90 -9.56
N TYR A 9 14.38 -2.03 -9.66
CA TYR A 9 13.09 -2.29 -9.00
C TYR A 9 12.35 -3.47 -9.64
N ALA A 10 12.47 -3.68 -10.94
CA ALA A 10 11.95 -4.88 -11.59
C ALA A 10 12.58 -6.18 -11.03
N ARG A 11 13.85 -6.14 -10.61
CA ARG A 11 14.48 -7.28 -9.93
C ARG A 11 13.91 -7.49 -8.52
N VAL A 12 13.63 -6.41 -7.78
CA VAL A 12 12.94 -6.50 -6.48
C VAL A 12 11.61 -7.22 -6.65
N LEU A 13 10.79 -6.79 -7.63
CA LEU A 13 9.49 -7.42 -7.91
C LEU A 13 9.64 -8.91 -8.29
N ALA A 14 10.63 -9.24 -9.11
CA ALA A 14 10.90 -10.62 -9.50
C ALA A 14 11.32 -11.49 -8.30
N LEU A 15 12.14 -10.99 -7.38
CA LEU A 15 12.54 -11.71 -6.17
C LEU A 15 11.34 -11.94 -5.24
N MET A 16 10.49 -10.93 -5.06
CA MET A 16 9.25 -11.07 -4.28
C MET A 16 8.33 -12.15 -4.85
N ASP A 17 8.11 -12.13 -6.16
CA ASP A 17 7.22 -13.09 -6.84
C ASP A 17 7.80 -14.51 -6.81
N GLN A 18 9.10 -14.67 -7.11
CA GLN A 18 9.76 -15.98 -7.20
C GLN A 18 9.94 -16.67 -5.85
N TYR A 19 10.25 -15.92 -4.81
CA TYR A 19 10.64 -16.47 -3.50
C TYR A 19 9.66 -16.14 -2.37
N GLY A 20 8.59 -15.38 -2.63
CA GLY A 20 7.62 -14.95 -1.62
C GLY A 20 8.23 -14.05 -0.54
N LEU A 21 9.27 -13.28 -0.89
CA LEU A 21 9.98 -12.42 0.05
C LEU A 21 9.20 -11.15 0.35
N ASP A 22 9.45 -10.59 1.52
CA ASP A 22 8.89 -9.30 1.94
C ASP A 22 9.48 -8.14 1.10
N ALA A 23 8.62 -7.17 0.74
CA ALA A 23 9.02 -6.03 -0.07
C ALA A 23 10.13 -5.20 0.57
N LEU A 24 10.01 -4.91 1.89
CA LEU A 24 10.98 -4.10 2.62
C LEU A 24 12.35 -4.79 2.67
N GLU A 25 12.37 -6.13 2.86
CA GLU A 25 13.61 -6.90 2.85
C GLU A 25 14.29 -6.87 1.49
N CYS A 26 13.53 -7.06 0.41
CA CYS A 26 14.05 -7.01 -0.95
C CYS A 26 14.58 -5.62 -1.32
N GLU A 27 13.85 -4.56 -0.96
CA GLU A 27 14.26 -3.18 -1.19
C GLU A 27 15.54 -2.83 -0.42
N ARG A 28 15.62 -3.17 0.87
CA ARG A 28 16.84 -2.97 1.68
C ARG A 28 18.03 -3.73 1.12
N GLY A 29 17.81 -4.95 0.66
CA GLY A 29 18.86 -5.76 0.03
C GLY A 29 19.38 -5.13 -1.28
N MET A 30 18.53 -4.49 -2.06
CA MET A 30 18.87 -3.91 -3.36
C MET A 30 19.37 -2.45 -3.26
N PHE A 31 18.75 -1.64 -2.40
CA PHE A 31 18.96 -0.19 -2.35
C PHE A 31 19.54 0.30 -1.01
N ALA A 32 19.76 -0.58 -0.04
CA ALA A 32 20.13 -0.28 1.35
C ALA A 32 19.10 0.56 2.14
N VAL A 33 17.97 0.87 1.52
CA VAL A 33 16.83 1.58 2.12
C VAL A 33 15.53 0.99 1.57
N ASP A 34 14.43 1.12 2.29
CA ASP A 34 13.10 0.73 1.81
C ASP A 34 12.21 1.95 1.49
N HIS A 35 11.04 1.68 0.89
CA HIS A 35 10.11 2.75 0.52
C HIS A 35 9.50 3.46 1.73
N CYS A 36 9.42 2.83 2.90
CA CYS A 36 8.94 3.46 4.13
C CYS A 36 9.94 4.51 4.63
N GLU A 37 11.24 4.18 4.62
CA GLU A 37 12.31 5.09 5.00
C GLU A 37 12.39 6.27 4.03
N VAL A 38 12.39 6.01 2.73
CA VAL A 38 12.39 7.05 1.69
C VAL A 38 11.14 7.94 1.77
N GLY A 39 9.96 7.34 1.93
CA GLY A 39 8.70 8.08 2.07
C GLY A 39 8.68 8.95 3.31
N SER A 40 9.12 8.42 4.45
CA SER A 40 9.24 9.15 5.71
C SER A 40 10.17 10.37 5.58
N TRP A 41 11.32 10.17 4.93
CA TRP A 41 12.26 11.25 4.66
C TRP A 41 11.69 12.32 3.71
N LEU A 42 11.02 11.92 2.64
CA LEU A 42 10.41 12.85 1.69
C LEU A 42 9.33 13.73 2.32
N VAL A 43 8.42 13.16 3.10
CA VAL A 43 7.36 13.94 3.76
C VAL A 43 7.94 14.92 4.79
N GLU A 44 9.05 14.56 5.44
CA GLU A 44 9.79 15.46 6.33
C GLU A 44 10.42 16.62 5.55
N GLN A 45 11.10 16.33 4.43
CA GLN A 45 11.73 17.36 3.58
C GLN A 45 10.70 18.32 2.98
N TRP A 46 9.49 17.84 2.70
CA TRP A 46 8.41 18.66 2.15
C TRP A 46 7.61 19.41 3.22
N GLY A 47 7.98 19.27 4.50
CA GLY A 47 7.34 19.99 5.60
C GLY A 47 5.91 19.51 5.91
N PHE A 48 5.59 18.26 5.58
CA PHE A 48 4.29 17.68 5.95
C PHE A 48 4.18 17.52 7.48
N PRO A 49 2.96 17.50 8.04
CA PRO A 49 2.75 17.20 9.45
C PRO A 49 3.38 15.88 9.88
N VAL A 50 3.83 15.81 11.14
CA VAL A 50 4.56 14.65 11.69
C VAL A 50 3.77 13.33 11.57
N GLU A 51 2.45 13.38 11.60
CA GLU A 51 1.58 12.21 11.43
C GLU A 51 1.77 11.53 10.07
N PHE A 52 2.04 12.30 9.01
CA PHE A 52 2.33 11.74 7.68
C PHE A 52 3.66 10.97 7.69
N ARG A 53 4.66 11.47 8.40
CA ARG A 53 5.93 10.78 8.56
C ARG A 53 5.77 9.43 9.29
N GLU A 54 4.98 9.40 10.35
CA GLU A 54 4.68 8.15 11.06
C GLU A 54 3.93 7.16 10.17
N ILE A 55 2.91 7.63 9.43
CA ILE A 55 2.13 6.79 8.53
C ILE A 55 3.01 6.21 7.43
N THR A 56 3.77 7.04 6.71
CA THR A 56 4.64 6.58 5.61
C THR A 56 5.74 5.64 6.10
N GLY A 57 6.33 5.92 7.27
CA GLY A 57 7.41 5.10 7.81
C GLY A 57 6.97 3.77 8.44
N ARG A 58 5.69 3.60 8.78
CA ARG A 58 5.23 2.47 9.62
C ARG A 58 3.98 1.76 9.10
N HIS A 59 3.50 2.02 7.89
CA HIS A 59 2.26 1.42 7.41
C HIS A 59 2.33 -0.10 7.20
N HIS A 60 3.51 -0.68 7.07
CA HIS A 60 3.74 -2.14 7.05
C HIS A 60 3.90 -2.76 8.45
N VAL A 61 4.14 -1.97 9.49
CA VAL A 61 4.31 -2.51 10.85
C VAL A 61 2.97 -3.00 11.38
N GLN A 62 2.92 -4.25 11.86
CA GLN A 62 1.71 -4.81 12.47
C GLN A 62 1.33 -4.00 13.73
N PRO A 63 0.05 -3.64 13.90
CA PRO A 63 -0.38 -2.94 15.10
C PRO A 63 -0.27 -3.84 16.33
N SER A 64 0.20 -3.26 17.43
CA SER A 64 0.20 -3.93 18.74
C SER A 64 -1.18 -3.92 19.40
N GLU A 65 -2.07 -3.03 18.97
CA GLU A 65 -3.44 -2.89 19.46
C GLU A 65 -4.38 -2.60 18.29
N GLU A 66 -5.61 -3.15 18.34
CA GLU A 66 -6.67 -2.95 17.33
C GLU A 66 -7.38 -1.60 17.51
N ARG A 67 -6.63 -0.51 17.50
CA ARG A 67 -7.20 0.83 17.53
C ARG A 67 -7.48 1.31 16.12
N PHE A 68 -8.73 1.68 15.83
CA PHE A 68 -9.10 2.24 14.52
C PHE A 68 -8.71 3.72 14.46
N ASP A 69 -7.46 4.00 14.08
CA ASP A 69 -6.88 5.32 13.91
C ASP A 69 -6.50 5.60 12.43
N LYS A 70 -5.85 6.72 12.18
CA LYS A 70 -5.39 7.11 10.82
C LYS A 70 -4.51 6.04 10.18
N MET A 71 -3.66 5.39 10.97
CA MET A 71 -2.77 4.31 10.51
C MET A 71 -3.58 3.07 10.11
N ALA A 72 -4.62 2.72 10.88
CA ALA A 72 -5.51 1.61 10.56
C ALA A 72 -6.25 1.85 9.23
N VAL A 73 -6.66 3.09 8.95
CA VAL A 73 -7.28 3.47 7.67
C VAL A 73 -6.32 3.27 6.50
N VAL A 74 -5.07 3.71 6.62
CA VAL A 74 -4.06 3.54 5.55
C VAL A 74 -3.77 2.05 5.31
N ARG A 75 -3.56 1.28 6.37
CA ARG A 75 -3.34 -0.17 6.26
C ARG A 75 -4.54 -0.90 5.64
N LEU A 76 -5.75 -0.48 6.00
CA LEU A 76 -6.96 -1.01 5.36
C LEU A 76 -6.96 -0.68 3.86
N GLY A 77 -6.62 0.55 3.49
CA GLY A 77 -6.49 0.96 2.09
C GLY A 77 -5.49 0.11 1.31
N CYS A 78 -4.29 -0.15 1.87
CA CYS A 78 -3.30 -1.03 1.26
C CYS A 78 -3.85 -2.46 1.07
N ARG A 79 -4.45 -3.05 2.12
CA ARG A 79 -5.03 -4.41 2.03
C ARG A 79 -6.17 -4.50 1.02
N LEU A 80 -7.02 -3.48 0.94
CA LEU A 80 -8.09 -3.42 -0.06
C LEU A 80 -7.52 -3.29 -1.48
N ALA A 81 -6.50 -2.45 -1.68
CA ALA A 81 -5.82 -2.32 -2.96
C ALA A 81 -5.24 -3.67 -3.42
N ASP A 82 -4.58 -4.39 -2.52
CA ASP A 82 -4.04 -5.73 -2.79
C ASP A 82 -5.16 -6.71 -3.15
N ALA A 83 -6.24 -6.76 -2.38
CA ALA A 83 -7.37 -7.68 -2.61
C ALA A 83 -8.11 -7.39 -3.92
N LEU A 84 -8.16 -6.12 -4.35
CA LEU A 84 -8.79 -5.68 -5.60
C LEU A 84 -7.86 -5.79 -6.82
N GLY A 85 -6.61 -6.25 -6.64
CA GLY A 85 -5.65 -6.43 -7.73
C GLY A 85 -4.88 -5.17 -8.14
N PHE A 86 -4.94 -4.08 -7.37
CA PHE A 86 -4.15 -2.84 -7.60
C PHE A 86 -2.76 -2.91 -6.97
N GLN A 87 -2.15 -4.10 -6.96
CA GLN A 87 -0.81 -4.29 -6.37
C GLN A 87 0.29 -3.90 -7.37
N VAL A 88 1.33 -3.28 -6.87
CA VAL A 88 2.55 -2.98 -7.64
C VAL A 88 3.50 -4.17 -7.68
N ALA A 89 3.43 -5.05 -6.67
CA ALA A 89 4.30 -6.20 -6.52
C ALA A 89 3.49 -7.49 -6.40
N GLY A 90 4.08 -8.61 -6.85
CA GLY A 90 3.45 -9.93 -6.85
C GLY A 90 2.90 -10.36 -5.49
N ARG A 91 2.05 -11.36 -5.50
CA ARG A 91 1.25 -11.86 -4.39
C ARG A 91 2.05 -12.16 -3.12
N SER A 92 2.17 -11.20 -2.24
CA SER A 92 2.18 -11.49 -0.81
C SER A 92 0.84 -12.14 -0.47
N ALA A 93 0.78 -13.01 0.53
CA ALA A 93 -0.45 -13.73 0.93
C ALA A 93 -1.57 -12.75 1.30
N SER A 94 -2.20 -12.14 0.29
CA SER A 94 -3.25 -11.15 0.48
C SER A 94 -4.53 -11.86 0.90
N ARG A 95 -5.13 -11.38 1.98
CA ARG A 95 -6.49 -11.79 2.36
C ARG A 95 -7.45 -11.42 1.24
N SER A 96 -8.44 -12.26 0.99
CA SER A 96 -9.50 -11.94 0.06
C SER A 96 -10.32 -10.72 0.55
N PHE A 97 -10.99 -10.05 -0.38
CA PHE A 97 -11.89 -8.94 -0.04
C PHE A 97 -12.93 -9.34 1.02
N GLY A 98 -13.51 -10.54 0.91
CA GLY A 98 -14.47 -11.07 1.87
C GLY A 98 -13.88 -11.22 3.28
N GLU A 99 -12.67 -11.75 3.41
CA GLU A 99 -11.97 -11.88 4.70
C GLU A 99 -11.63 -10.53 5.32
N ILE A 100 -11.23 -9.54 4.49
CA ILE A 100 -11.02 -8.18 4.96
C ILE A 100 -12.32 -7.60 5.49
N LYS A 101 -13.41 -7.67 4.70
CA LYS A 101 -14.72 -7.14 5.08
C LYS A 101 -15.24 -7.73 6.38
N THR A 102 -15.11 -9.04 6.58
CA THR A 102 -15.53 -9.72 7.82
C THR A 102 -14.66 -9.40 9.04
N SER A 103 -13.42 -8.97 8.83
CA SER A 103 -12.50 -8.55 9.90
C SER A 103 -12.74 -7.12 10.38
N LEU A 104 -13.55 -6.33 9.66
CA LEU A 104 -13.84 -4.94 10.02
C LEU A 104 -14.90 -4.85 11.11
N PRO A 105 -14.89 -3.76 11.92
CA PRO A 105 -16.03 -3.43 12.76
C PRO A 105 -17.30 -3.35 11.93
N GLY A 106 -18.44 -3.87 12.44
CA GLY A 106 -19.70 -3.97 11.70
C GLY A 106 -20.14 -2.64 11.08
N TRP A 107 -20.01 -1.54 11.83
CA TRP A 107 -20.34 -0.20 11.34
C TRP A 107 -19.55 0.24 10.09
N LEU A 108 -18.37 -0.34 9.86
CA LEU A 108 -17.52 -0.04 8.69
C LEU A 108 -17.73 -1.09 7.59
N GLY A 109 -17.77 -2.37 7.96
CA GLY A 109 -18.01 -3.47 7.01
C GLY A 109 -19.32 -3.32 6.24
N ASP A 110 -20.39 -2.87 6.92
CA ASP A 110 -21.72 -2.66 6.33
C ASP A 110 -21.74 -1.48 5.34
N ARG A 111 -20.82 -0.53 5.48
CA ARG A 111 -20.68 0.63 4.58
C ARG A 111 -19.72 0.41 3.43
N LEU A 112 -18.94 -0.67 3.46
CA LEU A 112 -18.03 -0.98 2.38
C LEU A 112 -18.85 -1.41 1.15
N LEU A 113 -18.59 -0.77 0.02
CA LEU A 113 -19.22 -1.11 -1.26
C LEU A 113 -18.96 -2.58 -1.61
N PRO A 114 -19.82 -3.22 -2.41
CA PRO A 114 -19.51 -4.51 -3.02
C PRO A 114 -18.18 -4.46 -3.77
N GLU A 115 -17.48 -5.59 -3.83
CA GLU A 115 -16.12 -5.70 -4.40
C GLU A 115 -16.04 -5.12 -5.82
N GLU A 116 -16.99 -5.48 -6.69
CA GLU A 116 -17.03 -5.01 -8.07
C GLU A 116 -17.24 -3.50 -8.18
N GLU A 117 -18.15 -2.94 -7.38
CA GLU A 117 -18.42 -1.50 -7.36
C GLU A 117 -17.21 -0.71 -6.82
N LEU A 118 -16.56 -1.22 -5.77
CA LEU A 118 -15.38 -0.60 -5.20
C LEU A 118 -14.22 -0.63 -6.21
N SER A 119 -13.98 -1.77 -6.85
CA SER A 119 -12.96 -1.94 -7.88
C SER A 119 -13.17 -0.96 -9.04
N PHE A 120 -14.40 -0.88 -9.56
CA PHE A 120 -14.76 0.05 -10.63
C PHE A 120 -14.56 1.51 -10.22
N SER A 121 -14.97 1.88 -9.00
CA SER A 121 -14.82 3.24 -8.47
C SER A 121 -13.35 3.64 -8.32
N VAL A 122 -12.51 2.72 -7.82
CA VAL A 122 -11.06 2.94 -7.66
C VAL A 122 -10.39 3.08 -9.01
N ALA A 123 -10.64 2.16 -9.95
CA ALA A 123 -10.10 2.22 -11.30
C ALA A 123 -10.45 3.55 -12.02
N GLY A 124 -11.71 4.00 -11.90
CA GLY A 124 -12.14 5.28 -12.44
C GLY A 124 -11.39 6.48 -11.88
N LYS A 125 -11.11 6.48 -10.57
CA LYS A 125 -10.31 7.54 -9.92
C LYS A 125 -8.85 7.51 -10.35
N ILE A 126 -8.25 6.33 -10.48
CA ILE A 126 -6.88 6.17 -10.97
C ILE A 126 -6.77 6.74 -12.38
N ASN A 127 -7.65 6.34 -13.31
CA ASN A 127 -7.65 6.84 -14.67
C ASN A 127 -7.82 8.37 -14.73
N ALA A 128 -8.69 8.95 -13.90
CA ALA A 128 -8.87 10.41 -13.84
C ALA A 128 -7.60 11.13 -13.37
N LEU A 129 -6.89 10.58 -12.38
CA LEU A 129 -5.62 11.11 -11.91
C LEU A 129 -4.53 11.02 -12.97
N GLU A 130 -4.40 9.88 -13.65
CA GLU A 130 -3.43 9.68 -14.74
C GLU A 130 -3.66 10.68 -15.87
N CYS A 131 -4.90 10.87 -16.29
CA CYS A 131 -5.24 11.87 -17.31
C CYS A 131 -4.86 13.29 -16.88
N SER A 132 -5.03 13.63 -15.60
CA SER A 132 -4.71 14.96 -15.07
C SER A 132 -3.21 15.22 -14.94
N LEU A 133 -2.39 14.18 -14.80
CA LEU A 133 -0.93 14.27 -14.68
C LEU A 133 -0.23 14.32 -16.05
N LEU A 134 -0.91 13.88 -17.11
CA LEU A 134 -0.38 13.86 -18.48
C LEU A 134 -0.82 15.06 -19.33
N SER A 135 -1.67 15.92 -18.78
CA SER A 135 -2.15 17.17 -19.41
C SER A 135 -1.35 18.37 -18.96
#